data_e1b7d558b6e7b112acc22d03b96e6330
#
_entry.id   e1b7d558b6e7b112acc22d03b96e6330
#
_cell.length_a   1.000
_cell.length_b   1.000
_cell.length_c   1.000
_cell.angle_alpha   90.00
_cell.angle_beta   90.00
_cell.angle_gamma   90.00
#
_symmetry.space_group_name_H-M   'P 1'
#
loop_
_entity.id
_entity.type
_entity.pdbx_description
1 polymer ?
#
loop_
_entity_poly.entity_id
_entity_poly.type
_entity_poly.pdbx_seq_one_letter_code
_entity_poly.pdbx_strand_id
1 'polypeptide(L)'
;MLSVVIPALNSAASLRDTIASVAAADEVVVVDGGSSDGTKSLAVALGARVVTAPRGRGAQLSAGVAAARGEWLVLLHADTRLEPGWRRAMVAPDFAGYFRFALDSDDRRARRLERLVAWRCRVLALPYGDQGLLIHRDLLSAVGGIAPLPLMEDVDLVRRLGRRRLVALDSAAVTSAAKWQRQGWYRRSARNLACLALYFAGVPPRLIVRLYR
;
A
#
# COMPACT_ATOMS: atom_id res chain seq x y z
N MET A 1 10.83 -17.05 3.54
CA MET A 1 11.02 -15.80 4.28
C MET A 1 10.06 -14.74 3.75
N LEU A 2 9.48 -13.89 4.63
CA LEU A 2 8.53 -12.85 4.25
C LEU A 2 9.02 -11.48 4.71
N SER A 3 9.14 -10.54 3.77
CA SER A 3 9.53 -9.15 4.03
C SER A 3 8.34 -8.21 3.85
N VAL A 4 8.15 -7.27 4.77
CA VAL A 4 7.18 -6.17 4.63
C VAL A 4 7.91 -4.93 4.18
N VAL A 5 7.49 -4.33 3.06
CA VAL A 5 8.07 -3.12 2.48
C VAL A 5 7.13 -1.94 2.68
N ILE A 6 7.59 -0.91 3.38
CA ILE A 6 6.81 0.25 3.80
C ILE A 6 7.44 1.54 3.24
N PRO A 7 6.90 2.15 2.18
CA PRO A 7 7.32 3.47 1.74
C PRO A 7 6.85 4.52 2.75
N ALA A 8 7.76 5.33 3.24
CA ALA A 8 7.49 6.34 4.26
C ALA A 8 7.98 7.74 3.83
N LEU A 9 7.18 8.75 4.13
CA LEU A 9 7.55 10.16 4.00
C LEU A 9 6.76 10.96 5.03
N ASN A 10 7.45 11.51 6.02
CA ASN A 10 6.87 12.24 7.14
C ASN A 10 5.72 11.46 7.79
N SER A 11 6.03 10.26 8.24
CA SER A 11 5.07 9.27 8.75
C SER A 11 5.30 8.89 10.21
N ALA A 12 6.09 9.66 10.97
CA ALA A 12 6.44 9.34 12.36
C ALA A 12 5.20 9.09 13.24
N ALA A 13 4.11 9.82 12.99
CA ALA A 13 2.87 9.71 13.76
C ALA A 13 2.14 8.36 13.61
N SER A 14 2.29 7.67 12.47
CA SER A 14 1.57 6.41 12.17
C SER A 14 2.47 5.18 12.08
N LEU A 15 3.76 5.39 11.80
CA LEU A 15 4.68 4.32 11.48
C LEU A 15 4.88 3.32 12.62
N ARG A 16 4.83 3.77 13.88
CA ARG A 16 4.94 2.88 15.06
C ARG A 16 3.90 1.78 15.03
N ASP A 17 2.64 2.14 14.87
CA ASP A 17 1.52 1.20 14.88
C ASP A 17 1.56 0.29 13.64
N THR A 18 1.99 0.84 12.50
CA THR A 18 2.17 0.05 11.28
C THR A 18 3.24 -1.03 11.49
N ILE A 19 4.43 -0.69 11.99
CA ILE A 19 5.51 -1.65 12.24
C ILE A 19 5.08 -2.67 13.30
N ALA A 20 4.45 -2.25 14.38
CA ALA A 20 3.96 -3.15 15.42
C ALA A 20 2.95 -4.18 14.88
N SER A 21 2.07 -3.78 13.95
CA SER A 21 1.08 -4.67 13.34
C SER A 21 1.70 -5.77 12.47
N VAL A 22 2.91 -5.57 11.99
CA VAL A 22 3.63 -6.51 11.13
C VAL A 22 4.81 -7.20 11.83
N ALA A 23 4.84 -7.21 13.17
CA ALA A 23 5.90 -7.85 13.96
C ALA A 23 6.05 -9.36 13.69
N ALA A 24 5.03 -10.01 13.11
CA ALA A 24 5.10 -11.41 12.67
C ALA A 24 5.88 -11.61 11.35
N ALA A 25 6.32 -10.54 10.67
CA ALA A 25 7.17 -10.63 9.48
C ALA A 25 8.59 -11.07 9.85
N ASP A 26 9.30 -11.71 8.91
CA ASP A 26 10.69 -12.09 9.11
C ASP A 26 11.63 -10.88 8.90
N GLU A 27 11.18 -9.87 8.15
CA GLU A 27 11.90 -8.63 7.88
C GLU A 27 10.92 -7.48 7.65
N VAL A 28 11.22 -6.30 8.20
CA VAL A 28 10.52 -5.04 7.89
C VAL A 28 11.51 -4.08 7.25
N VAL A 29 11.22 -3.63 6.04
CA VAL A 29 12.02 -2.66 5.28
C VAL A 29 11.22 -1.37 5.16
N VAL A 30 11.65 -0.32 5.84
CA VAL A 30 11.10 1.03 5.71
C VAL A 30 11.91 1.80 4.68
N VAL A 31 11.26 2.31 3.66
CA VAL A 31 11.91 3.09 2.59
C VAL A 31 11.59 4.56 2.77
N ASP A 32 12.57 5.31 3.27
CA ASP A 32 12.42 6.74 3.55
C ASP A 32 12.63 7.58 2.30
N GLY A 33 11.66 8.42 1.98
CA GLY A 33 11.64 9.34 0.84
C GLY A 33 12.21 10.73 1.14
N GLY A 34 13.04 10.87 2.19
CA GLY A 34 13.59 12.15 2.64
C GLY A 34 12.71 12.83 3.70
N SER A 35 12.34 12.10 4.75
CA SER A 35 11.55 12.62 5.87
C SER A 35 12.34 13.59 6.75
N SER A 36 11.64 14.58 7.29
CA SER A 36 12.17 15.60 8.21
C SER A 36 11.56 15.53 9.63
N ASP A 37 10.61 14.59 9.87
CA ASP A 37 9.81 14.48 11.11
C ASP A 37 10.27 13.39 12.08
N GLY A 38 11.47 12.84 11.90
CA GLY A 38 11.97 11.74 12.73
C GLY A 38 11.48 10.35 12.28
N THR A 39 10.79 10.19 11.17
CA THR A 39 10.36 8.89 10.61
C THR A 39 11.50 7.89 10.54
N LYS A 40 12.67 8.30 10.02
CA LYS A 40 13.84 7.43 9.84
C LYS A 40 14.40 6.91 11.17
N SER A 41 14.62 7.80 12.15
CA SER A 41 15.13 7.42 13.47
C SER A 41 14.15 6.53 14.21
N LEU A 42 12.85 6.79 14.11
CA LEU A 42 11.80 5.95 14.66
C LEU A 42 11.82 4.54 14.06
N ALA A 43 11.93 4.42 12.73
CA ALA A 43 11.99 3.13 12.06
C ALA A 43 13.18 2.28 12.53
N VAL A 44 14.37 2.89 12.65
CA VAL A 44 15.57 2.22 13.18
C VAL A 44 15.36 1.78 14.64
N ALA A 45 14.82 2.66 15.49
CA ALA A 45 14.54 2.35 16.90
C ALA A 45 13.53 1.21 17.08
N LEU A 46 12.65 0.99 16.09
CA LEU A 46 11.69 -0.12 16.07
C LEU A 46 12.23 -1.40 15.40
N GLY A 47 13.53 -1.45 15.09
CA GLY A 47 14.19 -2.62 14.52
C GLY A 47 13.96 -2.82 13.02
N ALA A 48 13.36 -1.86 12.31
CA ALA A 48 13.20 -1.95 10.88
C ALA A 48 14.52 -1.63 10.16
N ARG A 49 14.76 -2.33 9.05
CA ARG A 49 15.82 -1.97 8.12
C ARG A 49 15.40 -0.74 7.32
N VAL A 50 16.20 0.32 7.38
CA VAL A 50 15.88 1.57 6.68
C VAL A 50 16.68 1.70 5.39
N VAL A 51 16.00 2.00 4.30
CA VAL A 51 16.56 2.30 2.98
C VAL A 51 16.15 3.72 2.61
N THR A 52 17.05 4.49 2.02
CA THR A 52 16.73 5.82 1.48
C THR A 52 16.52 5.73 -0.03
N ALA A 53 15.47 6.35 -0.55
CA ALA A 53 15.18 6.39 -1.96
C ALA A 53 14.64 7.77 -2.38
N PRO A 54 14.64 8.11 -3.66
CA PRO A 54 13.98 9.32 -4.14
C PRO A 54 12.50 9.37 -3.73
N ARG A 55 12.00 10.57 -3.48
CA ARG A 55 10.60 10.80 -3.14
C ARG A 55 9.66 10.32 -4.25
N GLY A 56 8.73 9.44 -3.90
CA GLY A 56 7.72 8.86 -4.79
C GLY A 56 7.47 7.40 -4.45
N ARG A 57 6.19 7.01 -4.28
CA ARG A 57 5.84 5.67 -3.80
C ARG A 57 6.41 4.57 -4.69
N GLY A 58 6.31 4.71 -6.01
CA GLY A 58 6.86 3.72 -6.93
C GLY A 58 8.36 3.55 -6.80
N ALA A 59 9.13 4.65 -6.71
CA ALA A 59 10.58 4.59 -6.51
C ALA A 59 10.95 3.98 -5.15
N GLN A 60 10.23 4.37 -4.09
CA GLN A 60 10.45 3.84 -2.74
C GLN A 60 10.11 2.34 -2.67
N LEU A 61 8.98 1.91 -3.20
CA LEU A 61 8.60 0.49 -3.23
C LEU A 61 9.59 -0.33 -4.04
N SER A 62 10.01 0.15 -5.21
CA SER A 62 11.02 -0.52 -6.04
C SER A 62 12.35 -0.70 -5.30
N ALA A 63 12.85 0.35 -4.62
CA ALA A 63 14.06 0.28 -3.82
C ALA A 63 13.92 -0.68 -2.63
N GLY A 64 12.75 -0.67 -1.98
CA GLY A 64 12.46 -1.58 -0.88
C GLY A 64 12.40 -3.03 -1.28
N VAL A 65 11.76 -3.34 -2.41
CA VAL A 65 11.72 -4.68 -3.00
C VAL A 65 13.12 -5.17 -3.36
N ALA A 66 13.95 -4.32 -3.93
CA ALA A 66 15.34 -4.66 -4.26
C ALA A 66 16.18 -4.94 -2.99
N ALA A 67 15.92 -4.22 -1.90
CA ALA A 67 16.63 -4.40 -0.63
C ALA A 67 16.09 -5.55 0.21
N ALA A 68 14.82 -5.93 0.07
CA ALA A 68 14.18 -6.99 0.84
C ALA A 68 14.80 -8.36 0.50
N ARG A 69 14.89 -9.23 1.51
CA ARG A 69 15.50 -10.57 1.41
C ARG A 69 14.48 -11.69 1.23
N GLY A 70 13.20 -11.41 1.56
CA GLY A 70 12.13 -12.41 1.51
C GLY A 70 11.74 -12.77 0.09
N GLU A 71 11.34 -14.01 -0.11
CA GLU A 71 10.68 -14.49 -1.33
C GLU A 71 9.24 -13.98 -1.40
N TRP A 72 8.61 -13.86 -0.24
CA TRP A 72 7.30 -13.24 -0.09
C TRP A 72 7.43 -11.79 0.32
N LEU A 73 6.66 -10.94 -0.31
CA LEU A 73 6.66 -9.49 -0.10
C LEU A 73 5.25 -9.02 0.28
N VAL A 74 5.15 -8.22 1.33
CA VAL A 74 3.95 -7.43 1.62
C VAL A 74 4.27 -5.97 1.36
N LEU A 75 3.61 -5.36 0.40
CA LEU A 75 3.69 -3.94 0.12
C LEU A 75 2.63 -3.23 0.95
N LEU A 76 3.02 -2.40 1.93
CA LEU A 76 2.10 -1.81 2.91
C LEU A 76 2.35 -0.32 3.08
N HIS A 77 1.30 0.48 3.24
CA HIS A 77 1.44 1.91 3.51
C HIS A 77 1.85 2.20 4.96
N ALA A 78 2.56 3.32 5.18
CA ALA A 78 3.05 3.73 6.50
C ALA A 78 1.95 4.21 7.48
N ASP A 79 0.70 4.27 7.05
CA ASP A 79 -0.48 4.61 7.84
C ASP A 79 -1.54 3.49 7.85
N THR A 80 -1.09 2.25 7.59
CA THR A 80 -1.96 1.07 7.50
C THR A 80 -1.44 -0.04 8.43
N ARG A 81 -2.34 -0.62 9.21
CA ARG A 81 -2.08 -1.74 10.12
C ARG A 81 -2.74 -3.01 9.59
N LEU A 82 -2.08 -4.14 9.69
CA LEU A 82 -2.70 -5.43 9.40
C LEU A 82 -3.37 -5.99 10.67
N GLU A 83 -4.51 -6.66 10.50
CA GLU A 83 -5.19 -7.36 11.60
C GLU A 83 -4.33 -8.49 12.17
N PRO A 84 -4.46 -8.82 13.48
CA PRO A 84 -3.77 -9.97 14.06
C PRO A 84 -4.03 -11.26 13.28
N GLY A 85 -2.99 -12.06 13.09
CA GLY A 85 -3.10 -13.32 12.33
C GLY A 85 -2.97 -13.17 10.81
N TRP A 86 -2.76 -11.97 10.27
CA TRP A 86 -2.60 -11.70 8.84
C TRP A 86 -1.59 -12.63 8.13
N ARG A 87 -0.56 -13.08 8.84
CA ARG A 87 0.48 -13.94 8.26
C ARG A 87 -0.05 -15.34 7.86
N ARG A 88 -1.21 -15.75 8.36
CA ARG A 88 -1.86 -17.02 7.95
C ARG A 88 -2.54 -16.90 6.59
N ALA A 89 -2.81 -15.69 6.14
CA ALA A 89 -3.49 -15.42 4.88
C ALA A 89 -2.50 -15.49 3.70
N MET A 90 -1.95 -16.68 3.44
CA MET A 90 -1.03 -16.92 2.33
C MET A 90 -1.79 -17.37 1.07
N VAL A 91 -1.20 -17.11 -0.09
CA VAL A 91 -1.69 -17.58 -1.41
C VAL A 91 -0.63 -18.44 -2.09
N ALA A 92 -0.99 -19.13 -3.16
CA ALA A 92 0.02 -19.83 -3.97
C ALA A 92 0.91 -18.80 -4.72
N PRO A 93 2.18 -19.15 -5.06
CA PRO A 93 3.15 -18.19 -5.63
C PRO A 93 2.71 -17.50 -6.93
N ASP A 94 1.82 -18.13 -7.69
CA ASP A 94 1.28 -17.58 -8.94
C ASP A 94 0.16 -16.54 -8.73
N PHE A 95 -0.20 -16.26 -7.47
CA PHE A 95 -1.25 -15.33 -7.11
C PHE A 95 -0.71 -14.18 -6.24
N ALA A 96 -1.38 -13.04 -6.33
CA ALA A 96 -1.17 -11.92 -5.43
C ALA A 96 -2.41 -11.75 -4.53
N GLY A 97 -2.18 -11.73 -3.22
CA GLY A 97 -3.22 -11.52 -2.22
C GLY A 97 -3.38 -10.05 -1.88
N TYR A 98 -4.62 -9.55 -1.79
CA TYR A 98 -4.89 -8.21 -1.28
C TYR A 98 -5.76 -8.28 -0.02
N PHE A 99 -5.44 -7.45 0.96
CA PHE A 99 -6.18 -7.39 2.22
C PHE A 99 -7.51 -6.64 2.04
N ARG A 100 -8.48 -6.97 2.87
CA ARG A 100 -9.73 -6.24 2.93
C ARG A 100 -9.47 -4.82 3.44
N PHE A 101 -9.96 -3.82 2.73
CA PHE A 101 -9.85 -2.43 3.16
C PHE A 101 -10.74 -2.17 4.38
N ALA A 102 -10.17 -1.58 5.42
CA ALA A 102 -10.88 -1.08 6.58
C ALA A 102 -10.32 0.28 7.00
N LEU A 103 -11.12 1.06 7.71
CA LEU A 103 -10.74 2.36 8.26
C LEU A 103 -10.87 2.35 9.79
N ASP A 104 -9.94 2.99 10.47
CA ASP A 104 -9.93 3.16 11.94
C ASP A 104 -10.94 4.24 12.40
N SER A 105 -12.20 4.08 12.01
CA SER A 105 -13.25 5.05 12.29
C SER A 105 -14.60 4.40 12.42
N ASP A 106 -15.40 4.80 13.41
CA ASP A 106 -16.79 4.34 13.61
C ASP A 106 -17.80 5.14 12.77
N ASP A 107 -17.35 6.10 11.98
CA ASP A 107 -18.21 6.92 11.13
C ASP A 107 -18.92 6.05 10.07
N ARG A 108 -20.24 6.23 9.94
CA ARG A 108 -21.04 5.53 8.91
C ARG A 108 -20.51 5.75 7.50
N ARG A 109 -19.85 6.89 7.25
CA ARG A 109 -19.22 7.21 5.96
C ARG A 109 -18.02 6.31 5.69
N ALA A 110 -17.25 5.92 6.72
CA ALA A 110 -16.19 4.93 6.60
C ALA A 110 -16.76 3.58 6.12
N ARG A 111 -17.83 3.08 6.76
CA ARG A 111 -18.48 1.82 6.37
C ARG A 111 -19.03 1.84 4.93
N ARG A 112 -19.51 3.01 4.47
CA ARG A 112 -19.94 3.17 3.06
C ARG A 112 -18.74 3.07 2.10
N LEU A 113 -17.64 3.75 2.44
CA LEU A 113 -16.42 3.73 1.62
C LEU A 113 -15.83 2.31 1.54
N GLU A 114 -15.75 1.59 2.66
CA GLU A 114 -15.29 0.19 2.69
C GLU A 114 -16.12 -0.70 1.76
N ARG A 115 -17.46 -0.57 1.79
CA ARG A 115 -18.35 -1.32 0.89
C ARG A 115 -18.12 -0.98 -0.57
N LEU A 116 -17.89 0.30 -0.90
CA LEU A 116 -17.58 0.72 -2.27
C LEU A 116 -16.22 0.18 -2.74
N VAL A 117 -15.21 0.18 -1.86
CA VAL A 117 -13.90 -0.42 -2.17
C VAL A 117 -14.02 -1.94 -2.36
N ALA A 118 -14.76 -2.63 -1.51
CA ALA A 118 -15.00 -4.07 -1.66
C ALA A 118 -15.73 -4.39 -2.99
N TRP A 119 -16.72 -3.59 -3.37
CA TRP A 119 -17.40 -3.70 -4.66
C TRP A 119 -16.42 -3.49 -5.82
N ARG A 120 -15.61 -2.43 -5.78
CA ARG A 120 -14.57 -2.14 -6.78
C ARG A 120 -13.62 -3.32 -6.97
N CYS A 121 -13.11 -3.89 -5.88
CA CYS A 121 -12.20 -5.03 -5.94
C CYS A 121 -12.87 -6.25 -6.57
N ARG A 122 -14.11 -6.56 -6.16
CA ARG A 122 -14.85 -7.73 -6.66
C ARG A 122 -15.26 -7.57 -8.13
N VAL A 123 -15.80 -6.41 -8.51
CA VAL A 123 -16.38 -6.18 -9.83
C VAL A 123 -15.33 -5.75 -10.85
N LEU A 124 -14.42 -4.84 -10.47
CA LEU A 124 -13.43 -4.27 -11.40
C LEU A 124 -12.05 -4.92 -11.26
N ALA A 125 -11.84 -5.81 -10.27
CA ALA A 125 -10.54 -6.39 -9.94
C ALA A 125 -9.45 -5.32 -9.75
N LEU A 126 -9.76 -4.27 -9.02
CA LEU A 126 -8.90 -3.12 -8.76
C LEU A 126 -8.62 -2.94 -7.26
N PRO A 127 -7.99 -3.91 -6.57
CA PRO A 127 -7.44 -3.66 -5.24
C PRO A 127 -6.19 -2.78 -5.37
N TYR A 128 -6.20 -1.60 -4.79
CA TYR A 128 -5.05 -0.70 -4.80
C TYR A 128 -5.06 0.25 -3.60
N GLY A 129 -3.94 0.94 -3.41
CA GLY A 129 -3.80 1.93 -2.36
C GLY A 129 -3.64 1.27 -0.99
N ASP A 130 -4.50 1.68 -0.08
CA ASP A 130 -4.37 1.38 1.35
C ASP A 130 -4.76 -0.06 1.73
N GLN A 131 -4.84 -0.99 0.76
CA GLN A 131 -5.21 -2.39 1.03
C GLN A 131 -4.01 -3.29 1.33
N GLY A 132 -2.81 -2.88 0.97
CA GLY A 132 -1.65 -3.77 1.01
C GLY A 132 -1.73 -4.89 -0.05
N LEU A 133 -0.58 -5.40 -0.45
CA LEU A 133 -0.47 -6.48 -1.44
C LEU A 133 0.56 -7.50 -0.97
N LEU A 134 0.15 -8.75 -0.82
CA LEU A 134 1.02 -9.91 -0.61
C LEU A 134 1.34 -10.55 -1.96
N ILE A 135 2.61 -10.67 -2.31
CA ILE A 135 3.04 -11.20 -3.61
C ILE A 135 4.35 -11.96 -3.51
N HIS A 136 4.49 -13.04 -4.26
CA HIS A 136 5.76 -13.74 -4.41
C HIS A 136 6.70 -12.94 -5.32
N ARG A 137 8.00 -12.94 -5.00
CA ARG A 137 9.03 -12.18 -5.75
C ARG A 137 9.08 -12.55 -7.22
N ASP A 138 8.96 -13.84 -7.54
CA ASP A 138 9.01 -14.31 -8.93
C ASP A 138 7.81 -13.81 -9.72
N LEU A 139 6.60 -13.83 -9.13
CA LEU A 139 5.43 -13.26 -9.77
C LEU A 139 5.59 -11.76 -10.00
N LEU A 140 6.10 -11.03 -8.98
CA LEU A 140 6.36 -9.60 -9.13
C LEU A 140 7.37 -9.33 -10.26
N SER A 141 8.44 -10.12 -10.36
CA SER A 141 9.42 -10.01 -11.44
C SER A 141 8.82 -10.34 -12.80
N ALA A 142 8.02 -11.41 -12.89
CA ALA A 142 7.37 -11.85 -14.12
C ALA A 142 6.40 -10.82 -14.70
N VAL A 143 5.79 -9.98 -13.84
CA VAL A 143 4.93 -8.87 -14.30
C VAL A 143 5.71 -7.55 -14.48
N GLY A 144 7.04 -7.57 -14.42
CA GLY A 144 7.89 -6.40 -14.68
C GLY A 144 8.15 -5.50 -13.46
N GLY A 145 7.97 -6.02 -12.23
CA GLY A 145 8.31 -5.30 -11.00
C GLY A 145 7.40 -4.10 -10.71
N ILE A 146 7.87 -3.18 -9.89
CA ILE A 146 7.13 -1.95 -9.54
C ILE A 146 7.59 -0.81 -10.43
N ALA A 147 6.66 -0.21 -11.17
CA ALA A 147 6.95 0.95 -11.98
C ALA A 147 7.31 2.16 -11.10
N PRO A 148 8.37 2.93 -11.41
CA PRO A 148 8.81 4.08 -10.61
C PRO A 148 7.92 5.31 -10.84
N LEU A 149 6.60 5.11 -10.79
CA LEU A 149 5.61 6.16 -10.97
C LEU A 149 5.46 6.98 -9.68
N PRO A 150 5.27 8.31 -9.79
CA PRO A 150 5.08 9.16 -8.61
C PRO A 150 3.71 8.95 -7.95
N LEU A 151 2.75 8.37 -8.67
CA LEU A 151 1.40 8.03 -8.26
C LEU A 151 0.85 6.94 -9.19
N MET A 152 -0.15 6.14 -8.77
CA MET A 152 -0.78 5.04 -9.52
C MET A 152 0.13 3.84 -9.80
N GLU A 153 1.24 3.69 -9.09
CA GLU A 153 2.15 2.54 -9.18
C GLU A 153 1.46 1.24 -8.75
N ASP A 154 0.55 1.34 -7.79
CA ASP A 154 -0.29 0.25 -7.29
C ASP A 154 -1.37 -0.15 -8.31
N VAL A 155 -2.05 0.81 -8.91
CA VAL A 155 -3.03 0.57 -9.99
C VAL A 155 -2.35 -0.05 -11.20
N ASP A 156 -1.16 0.44 -11.58
CA ASP A 156 -0.36 -0.11 -12.66
C ASP A 156 0.01 -1.57 -12.42
N LEU A 157 0.52 -1.89 -11.22
CA LEU A 157 0.89 -3.25 -10.83
C LEU A 157 -0.31 -4.19 -10.87
N VAL A 158 -1.44 -3.79 -10.28
CA VAL A 158 -2.67 -4.60 -10.23
C VAL A 158 -3.22 -4.86 -11.64
N ARG A 159 -3.13 -3.90 -12.56
CA ARG A 159 -3.52 -4.09 -13.96
C ARG A 159 -2.63 -5.09 -14.69
N ARG A 160 -1.32 -5.06 -14.45
CA ARG A 160 -0.37 -6.03 -15.04
C ARG A 160 -0.55 -7.44 -14.48
N LEU A 161 -0.89 -7.55 -13.20
CA LEU A 161 -1.27 -8.84 -12.59
C LEU A 161 -2.52 -9.43 -13.23
N GLY A 162 -3.52 -8.59 -13.48
CA GLY A 162 -4.79 -9.00 -14.05
C GLY A 162 -5.69 -9.76 -13.06
N ARG A 163 -6.99 -9.78 -13.35
CA ARG A 163 -8.04 -10.35 -12.48
C ARG A 163 -7.74 -11.78 -12.00
N ARG A 164 -7.21 -12.62 -12.87
CA ARG A 164 -7.05 -14.06 -12.61
C ARG A 164 -6.00 -14.37 -11.54
N ARG A 165 -5.07 -13.44 -11.28
CA ARG A 165 -4.00 -13.61 -10.28
C ARG A 165 -4.29 -12.89 -8.97
N LEU A 166 -5.41 -12.20 -8.84
CA LEU A 166 -5.77 -11.42 -7.65
C LEU A 166 -6.72 -12.22 -6.75
N VAL A 167 -6.34 -12.40 -5.49
CA VAL A 167 -7.09 -13.15 -4.47
C VAL A 167 -7.36 -12.23 -3.28
N ALA A 168 -8.62 -12.16 -2.83
CA ALA A 168 -8.97 -11.48 -1.59
C ALA A 168 -8.53 -12.33 -0.40
N LEU A 169 -7.76 -11.73 0.52
CA LEU A 169 -7.32 -12.37 1.76
C LEU A 169 -8.39 -12.23 2.84
N ASP A 170 -8.51 -13.25 3.70
CA ASP A 170 -9.36 -13.21 4.89
C ASP A 170 -8.63 -12.51 6.05
N SER A 171 -8.23 -11.29 5.83
CA SER A 171 -7.61 -10.39 6.81
C SER A 171 -7.74 -8.95 6.32
N ALA A 172 -7.81 -7.98 7.23
CA ALA A 172 -7.95 -6.58 6.86
C ALA A 172 -6.65 -5.78 7.00
N ALA A 173 -6.53 -4.79 6.13
CA ALA A 173 -5.63 -3.66 6.23
C ALA A 173 -6.42 -2.44 6.74
N VAL A 174 -6.16 -2.06 7.99
CA VAL A 174 -6.85 -0.96 8.67
C VAL A 174 -6.04 0.32 8.47
N THR A 175 -6.54 1.21 7.63
CA THR A 175 -5.88 2.46 7.27
C THR A 175 -6.42 3.62 8.09
N SER A 176 -5.57 4.60 8.41
CA SER A 176 -5.97 5.80 9.16
C SER A 176 -7.00 6.63 8.40
N ALA A 177 -8.13 6.92 9.04
CA ALA A 177 -9.19 7.79 8.53
C ALA A 177 -8.85 9.29 8.61
N ALA A 178 -7.76 9.66 9.27
CA ALA A 178 -7.38 11.05 9.57
C ALA A 178 -7.39 11.96 8.33
N LYS A 179 -6.97 11.43 7.17
CA LYS A 179 -6.97 12.19 5.92
C LYS A 179 -8.38 12.51 5.43
N TRP A 180 -9.33 11.57 5.58
CA TRP A 180 -10.74 11.78 5.21
C TRP A 180 -11.45 12.70 6.20
N GLN A 181 -11.17 12.57 7.48
CA GLN A 181 -11.70 13.43 8.52
C GLN A 181 -11.26 14.88 8.31
N ARG A 182 -9.97 15.11 8.01
CA ARG A 182 -9.40 16.45 7.79
C ARG A 182 -9.82 17.10 6.47
N GLN A 183 -9.90 16.33 5.39
CA GLN A 183 -10.15 16.86 4.03
C GLN A 183 -11.61 16.74 3.58
N GLY A 184 -12.47 16.09 4.38
CA GLY A 184 -13.85 15.79 4.04
C GLY A 184 -13.98 14.48 3.25
N TRP A 185 -14.88 13.59 3.71
CA TRP A 185 -15.09 12.26 3.17
C TRP A 185 -15.38 12.25 1.66
N TYR A 186 -16.35 13.04 1.25
CA TYR A 186 -16.77 13.09 -0.16
C TYR A 186 -15.74 13.78 -1.06
N ARG A 187 -15.17 14.90 -0.59
CA ARG A 187 -14.17 15.67 -1.35
C ARG A 187 -12.93 14.82 -1.65
N ARG A 188 -12.41 14.11 -0.64
CA ARG A 188 -11.26 13.25 -0.81
C ARG A 188 -11.57 12.08 -1.73
N SER A 189 -12.73 11.42 -1.54
CA SER A 189 -13.13 10.28 -2.37
C SER A 189 -13.34 10.71 -3.83
N ALA A 190 -13.99 11.85 -4.08
CA ALA A 190 -14.16 12.41 -5.43
C ALA A 190 -12.82 12.72 -6.10
N ARG A 191 -11.88 13.32 -5.36
CA ARG A 191 -10.53 13.58 -5.87
C ARG A 191 -9.79 12.28 -6.23
N ASN A 192 -9.84 11.27 -5.37
CA ASN A 192 -9.23 9.97 -5.65
C ASN A 192 -9.82 9.33 -6.90
N LEU A 193 -11.15 9.41 -7.07
CA LEU A 193 -11.84 8.88 -8.25
C LEU A 193 -11.49 9.67 -9.51
N ALA A 194 -11.39 11.01 -9.43
CA ALA A 194 -10.95 11.84 -10.54
C ALA A 194 -9.51 11.51 -10.97
N CYS A 195 -8.58 11.32 -10.02
CA CYS A 195 -7.21 10.89 -10.32
C CYS A 195 -7.18 9.53 -11.02
N LEU A 196 -8.02 8.59 -10.57
CA LEU A 196 -8.15 7.28 -11.20
C LEU A 196 -8.71 7.38 -12.63
N ALA A 197 -9.77 8.17 -12.83
CA ALA A 197 -10.37 8.39 -14.15
C ALA A 197 -9.36 9.02 -15.12
N LEU A 198 -8.61 10.02 -14.69
CA LEU A 198 -7.54 10.65 -15.49
C LEU A 198 -6.45 9.63 -15.87
N TYR A 199 -6.07 8.75 -14.94
CA TYR A 199 -5.10 7.70 -15.22
C TYR A 199 -5.61 6.74 -16.30
N PHE A 200 -6.88 6.30 -16.23
CA PHE A 200 -7.49 5.46 -17.26
C PHE A 200 -7.70 6.18 -18.60
N ALA A 201 -7.84 7.50 -18.58
CA ALA A 201 -7.87 8.33 -19.79
C ALA A 201 -6.48 8.56 -20.41
N GLY A 202 -5.41 7.97 -19.83
CA GLY A 202 -4.04 8.07 -20.35
C GLY A 202 -3.27 9.32 -19.92
N VAL A 203 -3.79 10.10 -18.96
CA VAL A 203 -3.07 11.28 -18.46
C VAL A 203 -1.82 10.81 -17.68
N PRO A 204 -0.63 11.34 -17.98
CA PRO A 204 0.60 10.94 -17.32
C PRO A 204 0.54 11.14 -15.79
N PRO A 205 0.96 10.15 -14.96
CA PRO A 205 0.91 10.23 -13.48
C PRO A 205 1.60 11.47 -12.90
N ARG A 206 2.64 11.99 -13.53
CA ARG A 206 3.32 13.24 -13.14
C ARG A 206 2.42 14.49 -13.16
N LEU A 207 1.38 14.49 -13.99
CA LEU A 207 0.38 15.56 -14.02
C LEU A 207 -0.71 15.31 -12.98
N ILE A 208 -1.16 14.06 -12.83
CA ILE A 208 -2.19 13.66 -11.87
C ILE A 208 -1.75 13.97 -10.43
N VAL A 209 -0.46 13.81 -10.11
CA VAL A 209 0.07 14.07 -8.76
C VAL A 209 -0.15 15.52 -8.30
N ARG A 210 -0.27 16.48 -9.23
CA ARG A 210 -0.58 17.89 -8.90
C ARG A 210 -1.99 18.06 -8.36
N LEU A 211 -2.94 17.28 -8.87
CA LEU A 211 -4.33 17.26 -8.40
C LEU A 211 -4.46 16.50 -7.06
N TYR A 212 -3.62 15.50 -6.85
CA TYR A 212 -3.66 14.64 -5.67
C TYR A 212 -3.16 15.34 -4.40
N ARG A 213 -2.26 16.30 -4.50
CA ARG A 213 -1.72 17.10 -3.39
C ARG A 213 -2.73 18.12 -2.90
#